data_788f4f9712298e3f385a3a57368a00eb
#
_entry.id   788f4f9712298e3f385a3a57368a00eb
#
_cell.length_a   1.000
_cell.length_b   1.000
_cell.length_c   1.000
_cell.angle_alpha   90.00
_cell.angle_beta   90.00
_cell.angle_gamma   90.00
#
_symmetry.space_group_name_H-M   'P 1'
#
loop_
_entity.id
_entity.type
_entity.pdbx_description
1 polymer ?
#
loop_
_entity_poly.entity_id
_entity_poly.type
_entity_poly.pdbx_seq_one_letter_code
_entity_poly.pdbx_strand_id
1 'polypeptide(L)'
;MVAALIELSAGSSAAAAFSYDNYDKVLKTYVDDRGMVDYKGLKANRGPLDEFTASLSRLDPKVFDSWTDEEKIAFLINAYNALTLKAIVDHYPIEASLLKSLVYPKNSIRQIPGVWDKLTFRFMGRDMTLDGIEHGTLRANFNEPRIHVALVCAAKGCPPLRNEPYVGPKLDAQLDDQAAKFVKDRGKFRIDRDNNKVCLSSIFDWFGDDFVKTYGTDKEFSRFAEKERAVLNLIGRYVVPADRNYLLKGGFAIEYLKYDWSLNEKKI
;
A
#
# COMPACT_ATOMS: atom_id res chain seq x y z
N MET A 1 -18.98 -21.21 -62.18
CA MET A 1 -17.84 -21.04 -61.20
C MET A 1 -18.32 -20.17 -60.09
N VAL A 2 -18.60 -20.75 -58.91
CA VAL A 2 -19.02 -20.01 -57.71
C VAL A 2 -17.79 -19.93 -56.80
N ALA A 3 -17.28 -18.72 -56.59
CA ALA A 3 -16.16 -18.48 -55.71
C ALA A 3 -16.70 -18.45 -54.26
N ALA A 4 -16.26 -19.39 -53.42
CA ALA A 4 -16.55 -19.38 -51.98
C ALA A 4 -15.58 -18.42 -51.30
N LEU A 5 -16.12 -17.33 -50.73
CA LEU A 5 -15.41 -16.46 -49.81
C LEU A 5 -15.29 -17.19 -48.47
N ILE A 6 -14.07 -17.53 -48.09
CA ILE A 6 -13.75 -18.00 -46.72
C ILE A 6 -13.53 -16.75 -45.87
N GLU A 7 -14.51 -16.41 -45.03
CA GLU A 7 -14.31 -15.43 -43.96
C GLU A 7 -13.45 -16.06 -42.87
N LEU A 8 -12.20 -15.61 -42.75
CA LEU A 8 -11.36 -15.88 -41.59
C LEU A 8 -11.86 -15.00 -40.44
N SER A 9 -12.65 -15.56 -39.54
CA SER A 9 -12.94 -14.95 -38.27
C SER A 9 -11.65 -14.95 -37.39
N ALA A 10 -10.99 -13.81 -37.35
CA ALA A 10 -9.93 -13.57 -36.36
C ALA A 10 -10.57 -13.58 -34.95
N GLY A 11 -10.55 -14.75 -34.33
CA GLY A 11 -10.91 -14.87 -32.91
C GLY A 11 -9.93 -14.05 -32.09
N SER A 12 -10.37 -12.89 -31.61
CA SER A 12 -9.67 -12.15 -30.56
C SER A 12 -9.64 -13.04 -29.31
N SER A 13 -8.52 -13.71 -29.08
CA SER A 13 -8.25 -14.35 -27.81
C SER A 13 -8.12 -13.23 -26.77
N ALA A 14 -9.18 -13.02 -26.00
CA ALA A 14 -9.08 -12.16 -24.83
C ALA A 14 -7.94 -12.71 -23.98
N ALA A 15 -6.89 -11.91 -23.79
CA ALA A 15 -5.79 -12.30 -22.90
C ALA A 15 -6.40 -12.61 -21.53
N ALA A 16 -6.09 -13.80 -20.99
CA ALA A 16 -6.61 -14.21 -19.69
C ALA A 16 -6.24 -13.14 -18.65
N ALA A 17 -7.22 -12.70 -17.88
CA ALA A 17 -7.01 -11.72 -16.81
C ALA A 17 -5.94 -12.25 -15.84
N PHE A 18 -5.11 -11.36 -15.32
CA PHE A 18 -4.08 -11.73 -14.34
C PHE A 18 -4.75 -12.26 -13.05
N SER A 19 -4.38 -13.49 -12.61
CA SER A 19 -5.00 -14.12 -11.45
C SER A 19 -4.32 -13.67 -10.15
N TYR A 20 -5.16 -13.32 -9.17
CA TYR A 20 -4.77 -13.06 -7.78
C TYR A 20 -5.09 -14.21 -6.83
N ASP A 21 -5.54 -15.38 -7.30
CA ASP A 21 -6.06 -16.46 -6.46
C ASP A 21 -5.06 -16.93 -5.40
N ASN A 22 -3.80 -17.12 -5.76
CA ASN A 22 -2.76 -17.51 -4.82
C ASN A 22 -2.49 -16.40 -3.78
N TYR A 23 -2.54 -15.13 -4.19
CA TYR A 23 -2.36 -14.01 -3.27
C TYR A 23 -3.58 -13.85 -2.34
N ASP A 24 -4.80 -13.98 -2.85
CA ASP A 24 -6.02 -13.99 -2.07
C ASP A 24 -6.00 -15.10 -0.99
N LYS A 25 -5.54 -16.31 -1.37
CA LYS A 25 -5.35 -17.41 -0.42
C LYS A 25 -4.35 -17.05 0.68
N VAL A 26 -3.22 -16.41 0.34
CA VAL A 26 -2.23 -15.93 1.33
C VAL A 26 -2.87 -14.92 2.27
N LEU A 27 -3.54 -13.90 1.73
CA LEU A 27 -4.14 -12.83 2.52
C LEU A 27 -5.23 -13.37 3.46
N LYS A 28 -6.16 -14.17 2.97
CA LYS A 28 -7.25 -14.76 3.78
C LYS A 28 -6.77 -15.70 4.86
N THR A 29 -5.66 -16.41 4.62
CA THR A 29 -5.16 -17.41 5.57
C THR A 29 -4.31 -16.78 6.68
N TYR A 30 -3.46 -15.80 6.33
CA TYR A 30 -2.41 -15.33 7.23
C TYR A 30 -2.59 -13.89 7.69
N VAL A 31 -3.54 -13.13 7.15
CA VAL A 31 -3.78 -11.73 7.54
C VAL A 31 -5.10 -11.61 8.28
N ASP A 32 -5.06 -11.07 9.50
CA ASP A 32 -6.29 -10.82 10.28
C ASP A 32 -6.96 -9.48 9.88
N ASP A 33 -8.18 -9.25 10.42
CA ASP A 33 -8.98 -8.05 10.13
C ASP A 33 -8.31 -6.72 10.55
N ARG A 34 -7.25 -6.79 11.35
CA ARG A 34 -6.44 -5.64 11.75
C ARG A 34 -5.19 -5.48 10.89
N GLY A 35 -5.01 -6.31 9.85
CA GLY A 35 -3.85 -6.29 8.97
C GLY A 35 -2.57 -6.86 9.60
N MET A 36 -2.71 -7.62 10.70
CA MET A 36 -1.59 -8.32 11.33
C MET A 36 -1.35 -9.66 10.65
N VAL A 37 -0.09 -10.05 10.48
CA VAL A 37 0.33 -11.19 9.67
C VAL A 37 0.88 -12.32 10.53
N ASP A 38 0.42 -13.55 10.31
CA ASP A 38 1.06 -14.77 10.82
C ASP A 38 2.26 -15.14 9.94
N TYR A 39 3.40 -14.49 10.17
CA TYR A 39 4.62 -14.74 9.40
C TYR A 39 5.18 -16.16 9.62
N LYS A 40 5.00 -16.73 10.81
CA LYS A 40 5.46 -18.09 11.11
C LYS A 40 4.68 -19.12 10.30
N GLY A 41 3.35 -19.02 10.29
CA GLY A 41 2.48 -19.88 9.50
C GLY A 41 2.70 -19.70 8.01
N LEU A 42 2.83 -18.45 7.54
CA LEU A 42 3.12 -18.13 6.14
C LEU A 42 4.47 -18.70 5.69
N LYS A 43 5.51 -18.61 6.52
CA LYS A 43 6.83 -19.22 6.22
C LYS A 43 6.73 -20.73 6.09
N ALA A 44 5.99 -21.39 6.97
CA ALA A 44 5.82 -22.85 6.94
C ALA A 44 5.05 -23.34 5.70
N ASN A 45 4.19 -22.52 5.11
CA ASN A 45 3.32 -22.87 3.99
C ASN A 45 3.37 -21.80 2.88
N ARG A 46 4.57 -21.42 2.46
CA ARG A 46 4.82 -20.29 1.57
C ARG A 46 4.47 -20.51 0.09
N GLY A 47 4.14 -21.74 -0.32
CA GLY A 47 3.90 -22.12 -1.71
C GLY A 47 3.02 -21.12 -2.48
N PRO A 48 1.81 -20.77 -2.01
CA PRO A 48 0.97 -19.80 -2.69
C PRO A 48 1.62 -18.40 -2.87
N LEU A 49 2.40 -17.92 -1.88
CA LEU A 49 3.14 -16.66 -1.99
C LEU A 49 4.24 -16.76 -3.06
N ASP A 50 4.98 -17.86 -3.07
CA ASP A 50 6.04 -18.08 -4.05
C ASP A 50 5.49 -18.21 -5.47
N GLU A 51 4.37 -18.91 -5.65
CA GLU A 51 3.68 -19.01 -6.93
C GLU A 51 3.16 -17.65 -7.41
N PHE A 52 2.56 -16.86 -6.53
CA PHE A 52 2.10 -15.52 -6.88
C PHE A 52 3.28 -14.62 -7.27
N THR A 53 4.34 -14.58 -6.48
CA THR A 53 5.52 -13.76 -6.82
C THR A 53 6.23 -14.25 -8.09
N ALA A 54 6.22 -15.54 -8.36
CA ALA A 54 6.67 -16.09 -9.65
C ALA A 54 5.78 -15.64 -10.82
N SER A 55 4.46 -15.50 -10.63
CA SER A 55 3.56 -14.97 -11.67
C SER A 55 3.85 -13.51 -11.99
N LEU A 56 4.19 -12.69 -10.99
CA LEU A 56 4.64 -11.31 -11.20
C LEU A 56 5.89 -11.24 -12.10
N SER A 57 6.80 -12.21 -11.94
CA SER A 57 8.03 -12.24 -12.73
C SER A 57 7.81 -12.61 -14.20
N ARG A 58 6.77 -13.40 -14.48
CA ARG A 58 6.44 -13.92 -15.82
C ARG A 58 5.50 -13.03 -16.61
N LEU A 59 4.88 -12.02 -15.98
CA LEU A 59 3.97 -11.12 -16.69
C LEU A 59 4.71 -10.39 -17.80
N ASP A 60 4.20 -10.48 -19.02
CA ASP A 60 4.71 -9.71 -20.17
C ASP A 60 4.39 -8.23 -19.94
N PRO A 61 5.38 -7.33 -20.00
CA PRO A 61 5.15 -5.88 -19.91
C PRO A 61 4.10 -5.36 -20.90
N LYS A 62 3.99 -5.95 -22.10
CA LYS A 62 2.97 -5.55 -23.09
C LYS A 62 1.55 -5.85 -22.62
N VAL A 63 1.35 -6.93 -21.87
CA VAL A 63 0.05 -7.23 -21.26
C VAL A 63 -0.27 -6.20 -20.18
N PHE A 64 0.68 -5.89 -19.29
CA PHE A 64 0.54 -4.83 -18.30
C PHE A 64 0.23 -3.48 -18.95
N ASP A 65 0.93 -3.11 -20.02
CA ASP A 65 0.73 -1.83 -20.72
C ASP A 65 -0.68 -1.68 -21.30
N SER A 66 -1.34 -2.80 -21.64
CA SER A 66 -2.71 -2.81 -22.21
C SER A 66 -3.83 -2.62 -21.18
N TRP A 67 -3.52 -2.69 -19.87
CA TRP A 67 -4.49 -2.56 -18.80
C TRP A 67 -4.92 -1.11 -18.56
N THR A 68 -6.06 -0.93 -17.90
CA THR A 68 -6.49 0.39 -17.40
C THR A 68 -5.56 0.87 -16.29
N ASP A 69 -5.59 2.14 -15.96
CA ASP A 69 -4.78 2.69 -14.86
C ASP A 69 -5.18 2.07 -13.50
N GLU A 70 -6.48 1.80 -13.29
CA GLU A 70 -6.97 1.14 -12.08
C GLU A 70 -6.43 -0.28 -11.95
N GLU A 71 -6.37 -1.04 -13.06
CA GLU A 71 -5.80 -2.38 -13.08
C GLU A 71 -4.29 -2.35 -12.80
N LYS A 72 -3.57 -1.40 -13.40
CA LYS A 72 -2.14 -1.19 -13.18
C LYS A 72 -1.83 -0.83 -11.74
N ILE A 73 -2.56 0.13 -11.16
CA ILE A 73 -2.40 0.55 -9.77
C ILE A 73 -2.68 -0.62 -8.83
N ALA A 74 -3.80 -1.33 -9.01
CA ALA A 74 -4.15 -2.50 -8.20
C ALA A 74 -3.06 -3.58 -8.25
N PHE A 75 -2.55 -3.89 -9.45
CA PHE A 75 -1.45 -4.85 -9.64
C PHE A 75 -0.17 -4.41 -8.92
N LEU A 76 0.23 -3.15 -9.05
CA LEU A 76 1.45 -2.62 -8.43
C LEU A 76 1.35 -2.62 -6.89
N ILE A 77 0.18 -2.28 -6.33
CA ILE A 77 -0.06 -2.36 -4.88
C ILE A 77 0.07 -3.82 -4.40
N ASN A 78 -0.59 -4.75 -5.07
CA ASN A 78 -0.52 -6.18 -4.73
C ASN A 78 0.89 -6.72 -4.86
N ALA A 79 1.61 -6.34 -5.91
CA ALA A 79 3.00 -6.74 -6.14
C ALA A 79 3.91 -6.24 -5.02
N TYR A 80 3.86 -4.94 -4.70
CA TYR A 80 4.64 -4.36 -3.60
C TYR A 80 4.38 -5.07 -2.28
N ASN A 81 3.10 -5.24 -1.91
CA ASN A 81 2.71 -5.87 -0.66
C ASN A 81 3.14 -7.35 -0.61
N ALA A 82 2.97 -8.10 -1.69
CA ALA A 82 3.39 -9.51 -1.76
C ALA A 82 4.92 -9.67 -1.70
N LEU A 83 5.66 -8.80 -2.39
CA LEU A 83 7.12 -8.81 -2.35
C LEU A 83 7.66 -8.37 -0.99
N THR A 84 6.96 -7.47 -0.30
CA THR A 84 7.26 -7.13 1.09
C THR A 84 7.02 -8.33 2.03
N LEU A 85 5.90 -9.05 1.88
CA LEU A 85 5.67 -10.30 2.62
C LEU A 85 6.78 -11.33 2.33
N LYS A 86 7.17 -11.48 1.06
CA LYS A 86 8.26 -12.36 0.66
C LYS A 86 9.58 -11.95 1.32
N ALA A 87 9.92 -10.67 1.31
CA ALA A 87 11.13 -10.17 1.97
C ALA A 87 11.18 -10.55 3.46
N ILE A 88 10.03 -10.40 4.17
CA ILE A 88 9.96 -10.82 5.58
C ILE A 88 10.10 -12.33 5.70
N VAL A 89 9.34 -13.13 4.93
CA VAL A 89 9.35 -14.60 5.02
C VAL A 89 10.73 -15.19 4.71
N ASP A 90 11.44 -14.62 3.75
CA ASP A 90 12.81 -15.04 3.40
C ASP A 90 13.80 -14.82 4.55
N HIS A 91 13.56 -13.80 5.39
CA HIS A 91 14.43 -13.43 6.52
C HIS A 91 13.84 -13.75 7.90
N TYR A 92 12.69 -14.43 7.95
CA TYR A 92 12.02 -14.73 9.22
C TYR A 92 12.58 -16.01 9.88
N PRO A 93 12.81 -16.03 11.24
CA PRO A 93 12.75 -14.89 12.13
C PRO A 93 13.86 -13.88 11.79
N ILE A 94 13.50 -12.57 11.87
CA ILE A 94 14.43 -11.51 11.46
C ILE A 94 15.61 -11.45 12.42
N GLU A 95 16.83 -11.59 11.89
CA GLU A 95 18.06 -11.44 12.67
C GLU A 95 18.34 -9.97 12.96
N ALA A 96 18.44 -9.64 14.24
CA ALA A 96 18.64 -8.27 14.68
C ALA A 96 20.13 -7.87 14.65
N SER A 97 20.45 -6.81 13.92
CA SER A 97 21.77 -6.17 13.99
C SER A 97 21.91 -5.40 15.31
N LEU A 98 23.04 -5.54 16.00
CA LEU A 98 23.32 -4.81 17.24
C LEU A 98 23.24 -3.29 17.02
N LEU A 99 23.84 -2.77 15.95
CA LEU A 99 23.84 -1.33 15.64
C LEU A 99 22.44 -0.81 15.30
N LYS A 100 21.69 -1.52 14.46
CA LYS A 100 20.33 -1.11 14.08
C LYS A 100 19.34 -1.22 15.24
N SER A 101 19.58 -2.13 16.20
CA SER A 101 18.73 -2.31 17.36
C SER A 101 18.81 -1.15 18.38
N LEU A 102 19.77 -0.23 18.23
CA LEU A 102 19.80 1.02 18.99
C LEU A 102 18.72 2.01 18.55
N VAL A 103 18.25 1.88 17.29
CA VAL A 103 17.29 2.82 16.67
C VAL A 103 15.96 2.15 16.35
N TYR A 104 15.99 0.90 15.92
CA TYR A 104 14.82 0.15 15.47
C TYR A 104 14.55 -1.08 16.33
N PRO A 105 13.29 -1.52 16.45
CA PRO A 105 12.96 -2.78 17.12
C PRO A 105 13.72 -3.96 16.50
N LYS A 106 14.05 -4.96 17.33
CA LYS A 106 14.74 -6.18 16.87
C LYS A 106 13.91 -6.95 15.83
N ASN A 107 12.59 -6.99 15.99
CA ASN A 107 11.63 -7.58 15.04
C ASN A 107 11.09 -6.50 14.09
N SER A 108 11.92 -5.96 13.25
CA SER A 108 11.57 -4.89 12.31
C SER A 108 12.10 -5.20 10.92
N ILE A 109 11.35 -4.87 9.88
CA ILE A 109 11.83 -4.90 8.49
C ILE A 109 13.11 -4.06 8.31
N ARG A 110 13.30 -3.02 9.14
CA ARG A 110 14.51 -2.17 9.14
C ARG A 110 15.79 -2.94 9.48
N GLN A 111 15.69 -4.11 10.08
CA GLN A 111 16.84 -4.98 10.34
C GLN A 111 17.37 -5.63 9.05
N ILE A 112 16.52 -5.86 8.03
CA ILE A 112 16.91 -6.44 6.75
C ILE A 112 17.74 -5.41 5.96
N PRO A 113 19.01 -5.72 5.58
CA PRO A 113 19.85 -4.77 4.87
C PRO A 113 19.33 -4.45 3.47
N GLY A 114 19.15 -3.15 3.16
CA GLY A 114 18.77 -2.71 1.81
C GLY A 114 17.43 -3.23 1.31
N VAL A 115 16.48 -3.53 2.21
CA VAL A 115 15.21 -4.16 1.86
C VAL A 115 14.41 -3.37 0.82
N TRP A 116 14.52 -2.05 0.79
CA TRP A 116 13.80 -1.20 -0.18
C TRP A 116 14.62 -0.87 -1.42
N ASP A 117 15.92 -0.60 -1.28
CA ASP A 117 16.77 0.01 -2.31
C ASP A 117 17.81 -0.93 -2.93
N LYS A 118 18.08 -2.09 -2.30
CA LYS A 118 19.13 -3.04 -2.75
C LYS A 118 18.62 -4.46 -2.97
N LEU A 119 17.67 -4.93 -2.14
CA LEU A 119 17.09 -6.25 -2.32
C LEU A 119 16.22 -6.24 -3.58
N THR A 120 16.59 -7.07 -4.56
CA THR A 120 15.89 -7.14 -5.82
C THR A 120 14.98 -8.37 -5.90
N PHE A 121 13.90 -8.21 -6.64
CA PHE A 121 12.93 -9.24 -6.95
C PHE A 121 12.75 -9.31 -8.47
N ARG A 122 12.54 -10.51 -8.97
CA ARG A 122 12.20 -10.67 -10.39
C ARG A 122 10.77 -10.18 -10.63
N PHE A 123 10.58 -9.16 -11.47
CA PHE A 123 9.31 -8.48 -11.71
C PHE A 123 9.19 -8.12 -13.18
N MET A 124 8.18 -8.65 -13.89
CA MET A 124 7.95 -8.43 -15.33
C MET A 124 9.23 -8.61 -16.16
N GLY A 125 9.93 -9.74 -15.96
CA GLY A 125 11.14 -10.09 -16.71
C GLY A 125 12.42 -9.36 -16.32
N ARG A 126 12.43 -8.42 -15.36
CA ARG A 126 13.60 -7.64 -14.90
C ARG A 126 13.73 -7.67 -13.39
N ASP A 127 14.90 -7.30 -12.87
CA ASP A 127 15.11 -7.15 -11.44
C ASP A 127 14.66 -5.76 -11.00
N MET A 128 13.83 -5.69 -9.95
CA MET A 128 13.33 -4.46 -9.36
C MET A 128 13.40 -4.51 -7.84
N THR A 129 13.66 -3.36 -7.22
CA THR A 129 13.55 -3.17 -5.77
C THR A 129 12.13 -2.74 -5.38
N LEU A 130 11.80 -2.78 -4.09
CA LEU A 130 10.53 -2.23 -3.61
C LEU A 130 10.41 -0.73 -3.93
N ASP A 131 11.49 0.05 -3.74
CA ASP A 131 11.54 1.47 -4.13
C ASP A 131 11.32 1.67 -5.63
N GLY A 132 11.84 0.77 -6.46
CA GLY A 132 11.61 0.79 -7.92
C GLY A 132 10.15 0.61 -8.28
N ILE A 133 9.41 -0.24 -7.55
CA ILE A 133 7.97 -0.43 -7.75
C ILE A 133 7.19 0.77 -7.23
N GLU A 134 7.46 1.23 -6.00
CA GLU A 134 6.73 2.33 -5.36
C GLU A 134 7.07 3.68 -6.00
N HIS A 135 8.33 4.11 -5.92
CA HIS A 135 8.75 5.44 -6.34
C HIS A 135 8.99 5.52 -7.84
N GLY A 136 9.65 4.49 -8.41
CA GLY A 136 10.02 4.49 -9.83
C GLY A 136 8.87 4.15 -10.78
N THR A 137 7.82 3.51 -10.30
CA THR A 137 6.71 3.09 -11.16
C THR A 137 5.37 3.65 -10.69
N LEU A 138 4.91 3.31 -9.49
CA LEU A 138 3.57 3.67 -9.03
C LEU A 138 3.41 5.18 -8.84
N ARG A 139 4.25 5.82 -8.04
CA ARG A 139 4.21 7.27 -7.79
C ARG A 139 4.60 8.10 -9.02
N ALA A 140 5.51 7.59 -9.84
CA ALA A 140 5.97 8.33 -11.02
C ALA A 140 4.92 8.43 -12.14
N ASN A 141 4.06 7.41 -12.27
CA ASN A 141 3.13 7.32 -13.41
C ASN A 141 1.67 7.59 -13.06
N PHE A 142 1.29 7.52 -11.77
CA PHE A 142 -0.11 7.63 -11.37
C PHE A 142 -0.30 8.71 -10.31
N ASN A 143 -1.39 9.46 -10.42
CA ASN A 143 -1.79 10.45 -9.43
C ASN A 143 -2.90 9.90 -8.53
N GLU A 144 -2.55 8.92 -7.68
CA GLU A 144 -3.47 8.31 -6.71
C GLU A 144 -2.82 8.29 -5.32
N PRO A 145 -2.92 9.38 -4.54
CA PRO A 145 -2.21 9.47 -3.26
C PRO A 145 -2.73 8.51 -2.19
N ARG A 146 -3.93 7.91 -2.35
CA ARG A 146 -4.41 6.87 -1.43
C ARG A 146 -3.57 5.58 -1.47
N ILE A 147 -2.64 5.44 -2.42
CA ILE A 147 -1.64 4.35 -2.39
C ILE A 147 -0.86 4.34 -1.07
N HIS A 148 -0.62 5.51 -0.46
CA HIS A 148 0.10 5.63 0.80
C HIS A 148 -0.66 5.07 2.02
N VAL A 149 -1.95 4.77 1.87
CA VAL A 149 -2.74 4.03 2.86
C VAL A 149 -3.02 2.58 2.43
N ALA A 150 -2.43 2.13 1.32
CA ALA A 150 -2.57 0.78 0.75
C ALA A 150 -1.25 0.00 0.68
N LEU A 151 -0.12 0.68 0.51
CA LEU A 151 1.22 0.08 0.53
C LEU A 151 1.65 -0.21 1.97
N VAL A 152 2.07 -1.45 2.24
CA VAL A 152 2.37 -1.92 3.59
C VAL A 152 3.81 -2.39 3.69
N CYS A 153 4.62 -1.63 4.42
CA CYS A 153 6.03 -1.93 4.65
C CYS A 153 6.28 -2.87 5.86
N ALA A 154 5.33 -3.74 6.17
CA ALA A 154 5.41 -4.74 7.24
C ALA A 154 5.67 -4.17 8.66
N ALA A 155 5.37 -2.89 8.91
CA ALA A 155 5.49 -2.27 10.23
C ALA A 155 4.10 -1.97 10.81
N LYS A 156 3.96 -1.92 12.13
CA LYS A 156 2.72 -1.49 12.79
C LYS A 156 2.35 -0.04 12.50
N GLY A 157 3.35 0.80 12.19
CA GLY A 157 3.16 2.16 11.73
C GLY A 157 2.53 2.26 10.33
N CYS A 158 2.62 1.21 9.49
CA CYS A 158 1.98 1.15 8.17
C CYS A 158 0.46 1.14 8.26
N PRO A 159 -0.22 1.38 7.14
CA PRO A 159 -1.63 0.99 6.99
C PRO A 159 -1.82 -0.50 7.29
N PRO A 160 -3.02 -0.92 7.72
CA PRO A 160 -3.31 -2.35 7.87
C PRO A 160 -3.23 -3.05 6.51
N LEU A 161 -2.55 -4.20 6.45
CA LEU A 161 -2.56 -5.00 5.24
C LEU A 161 -3.98 -5.53 4.99
N ARG A 162 -4.53 -5.27 3.80
CA ARG A 162 -5.87 -5.73 3.42
C ARG A 162 -5.86 -7.25 3.26
N ASN A 163 -6.88 -7.93 3.79
CA ASN A 163 -7.02 -9.39 3.70
C ASN A 163 -7.68 -9.88 2.40
N GLU A 164 -7.70 -9.05 1.37
CA GLU A 164 -8.07 -9.36 -0.01
C GLU A 164 -7.20 -8.59 -1.00
N PRO A 165 -6.99 -9.08 -2.24
CA PRO A 165 -6.26 -8.34 -3.26
C PRO A 165 -7.01 -7.07 -3.69
N TYR A 166 -6.25 -6.04 -4.09
CA TYR A 166 -6.81 -4.94 -4.85
C TYR A 166 -7.10 -5.40 -6.27
N VAL A 167 -8.23 -4.95 -6.85
CA VAL A 167 -8.62 -5.29 -8.22
C VAL A 167 -9.14 -4.05 -8.93
N GLY A 168 -8.77 -3.86 -10.19
CA GLY A 168 -9.09 -2.66 -10.97
C GLY A 168 -10.55 -2.20 -10.86
N PRO A 169 -11.54 -3.06 -11.14
CA PRO A 169 -12.97 -2.69 -11.05
C PRO A 169 -13.47 -2.26 -9.67
N LYS A 170 -12.74 -2.54 -8.60
CA LYS A 170 -13.09 -2.18 -7.22
C LYS A 170 -12.09 -1.23 -6.59
N LEU A 171 -11.05 -0.80 -7.31
CA LEU A 171 -9.90 -0.09 -6.74
C LEU A 171 -10.32 1.15 -5.96
N ASP A 172 -11.16 1.99 -6.55
CA ASP A 172 -11.62 3.23 -5.91
C ASP A 172 -12.31 2.96 -4.57
N ALA A 173 -13.26 2.02 -4.55
CA ALA A 173 -13.96 1.63 -3.33
C ALA A 173 -13.02 0.97 -2.29
N GLN A 174 -12.03 0.18 -2.74
CA GLN A 174 -11.06 -0.47 -1.86
C GLN A 174 -10.09 0.56 -1.25
N LEU A 175 -9.66 1.55 -2.02
CA LEU A 175 -8.80 2.63 -1.53
C LEU A 175 -9.56 3.57 -0.57
N ASP A 176 -10.83 3.85 -0.84
CA ASP A 176 -11.70 4.64 0.05
C ASP A 176 -11.93 3.93 1.40
N ASP A 177 -12.26 2.63 1.36
CA ASP A 177 -12.39 1.82 2.58
C ASP A 177 -11.09 1.77 3.37
N GLN A 178 -9.95 1.64 2.68
CA GLN A 178 -8.64 1.60 3.31
C GLN A 178 -8.27 2.96 3.95
N ALA A 179 -8.57 4.07 3.27
CA ALA A 179 -8.38 5.41 3.81
C ALA A 179 -9.26 5.66 5.04
N ALA A 180 -10.53 5.21 4.98
CA ALA A 180 -11.44 5.29 6.12
C ALA A 180 -10.93 4.48 7.32
N LYS A 181 -10.42 3.25 7.11
CA LYS A 181 -9.81 2.42 8.16
C LYS A 181 -8.58 3.10 8.76
N PHE A 182 -7.71 3.67 7.91
CA PHE A 182 -6.51 4.36 8.34
C PHE A 182 -6.83 5.58 9.21
N VAL A 183 -7.78 6.41 8.80
CA VAL A 183 -8.20 7.60 9.56
C VAL A 183 -8.94 7.25 10.86
N LYS A 184 -9.62 6.10 10.93
CA LYS A 184 -10.27 5.62 12.17
C LYS A 184 -9.30 5.07 13.20
N ASP A 185 -8.10 4.66 12.80
CA ASP A 185 -7.07 4.16 13.70
C ASP A 185 -6.44 5.31 14.50
N ARG A 186 -6.67 5.34 15.82
CA ARG A 186 -6.13 6.38 16.71
C ARG A 186 -4.59 6.40 16.77
N GLY A 187 -3.93 5.34 16.34
CA GLY A 187 -2.47 5.27 16.13
C GLY A 187 -2.00 5.97 14.85
N LYS A 188 -2.92 6.35 13.96
CA LYS A 188 -2.65 7.01 12.67
C LYS A 188 -3.22 8.42 12.61
N PHE A 189 -4.39 8.61 13.18
CA PHE A 189 -5.05 9.92 13.28
C PHE A 189 -5.81 10.03 14.60
N ARG A 190 -5.69 11.19 15.27
CA ARG A 190 -6.53 11.57 16.41
C ARG A 190 -6.57 13.06 16.62
N ILE A 191 -7.69 13.54 17.12
CA ILE A 191 -7.86 14.89 17.62
C ILE A 191 -7.69 14.86 19.12
N ASP A 192 -6.71 15.61 19.63
CA ASP A 192 -6.48 15.87 21.04
C ASP A 192 -7.03 17.26 21.38
N ARG A 193 -8.29 17.28 21.80
CA ARG A 193 -9.00 18.55 22.07
C ARG A 193 -8.48 19.26 23.32
N ASP A 194 -8.00 18.50 24.30
CA ASP A 194 -7.53 19.04 25.58
C ASP A 194 -6.23 19.81 25.37
N ASN A 195 -5.36 19.34 24.49
CA ASN A 195 -4.10 20.00 24.15
C ASN A 195 -4.18 20.82 22.85
N ASN A 196 -5.37 20.91 22.24
CA ASN A 196 -5.61 21.64 21.01
C ASN A 196 -4.66 21.21 19.85
N LYS A 197 -4.55 19.88 19.64
CA LYS A 197 -3.69 19.27 18.65
C LYS A 197 -4.47 18.34 17.72
N VAL A 198 -3.98 18.24 16.50
CA VAL A 198 -4.33 17.17 15.55
C VAL A 198 -3.09 16.35 15.29
N CYS A 199 -3.15 15.07 15.70
CA CYS A 199 -2.02 14.15 15.59
C CYS A 199 -2.19 13.32 14.31
N LEU A 200 -1.19 13.37 13.43
CA LEU A 200 -1.16 12.72 12.13
C LEU A 200 -0.07 11.64 12.06
N SER A 201 -0.33 10.57 11.33
CA SER A 201 0.72 9.59 11.00
C SER A 201 1.90 10.28 10.29
N SER A 202 3.13 9.83 10.57
CA SER A 202 4.34 10.27 9.85
C SER A 202 4.25 10.02 8.34
N ILE A 203 3.40 9.11 7.86
CA ILE A 203 3.14 8.91 6.42
C ILE A 203 2.68 10.20 5.76
N PHE A 204 1.83 10.97 6.43
CA PHE A 204 1.34 12.26 5.91
C PHE A 204 2.41 13.36 5.92
N ASP A 205 3.44 13.24 6.77
CA ASP A 205 4.60 14.13 6.68
C ASP A 205 5.53 13.76 5.51
N TRP A 206 5.82 12.47 5.37
CA TRP A 206 6.75 11.96 4.35
C TRP A 206 6.21 12.10 2.92
N PHE A 207 4.90 11.89 2.74
CA PHE A 207 4.25 11.84 1.43
C PHE A 207 3.17 12.91 1.23
N GLY A 208 3.11 13.91 2.12
CA GLY A 208 2.07 14.94 2.11
C GLY A 208 1.95 15.67 0.78
N ASP A 209 3.06 15.87 0.08
CA ASP A 209 3.09 16.55 -1.22
C ASP A 209 2.35 15.79 -2.32
N ASP A 210 2.30 14.45 -2.26
CA ASP A 210 1.57 13.64 -3.24
C ASP A 210 0.04 13.88 -3.15
N PHE A 211 -0.46 14.33 -1.99
CA PHE A 211 -1.88 14.62 -1.80
C PHE A 211 -2.31 15.96 -2.38
N VAL A 212 -1.37 16.87 -2.65
CA VAL A 212 -1.69 18.25 -3.07
C VAL A 212 -2.47 18.28 -4.38
N LYS A 213 -2.07 17.52 -5.37
CA LYS A 213 -2.71 17.52 -6.69
C LYS A 213 -4.18 17.08 -6.65
N THR A 214 -4.51 16.12 -5.76
CA THR A 214 -5.86 15.53 -5.69
C THR A 214 -6.73 16.18 -4.62
N TYR A 215 -6.13 16.56 -3.48
CA TYR A 215 -6.85 17.03 -2.30
C TYR A 215 -6.47 18.46 -1.89
N GLY A 216 -5.61 19.15 -2.66
CA GLY A 216 -5.25 20.54 -2.40
C GLY A 216 -6.47 21.47 -2.37
N THR A 217 -6.44 22.46 -1.49
CA THR A 217 -7.50 23.45 -1.34
C THR A 217 -6.94 24.80 -0.91
N ASP A 218 -7.41 25.87 -1.53
CA ASP A 218 -7.09 27.25 -1.14
C ASP A 218 -8.17 27.87 -0.25
N LYS A 219 -9.33 27.20 -0.12
CA LYS A 219 -10.51 27.72 0.59
C LYS A 219 -10.56 27.25 2.04
N GLU A 220 -10.12 26.01 2.30
CA GLU A 220 -10.16 25.40 3.63
C GLU A 220 -8.74 25.30 4.21
N PHE A 221 -8.62 25.33 5.53
CA PHE A 221 -7.35 25.13 6.26
C PHE A 221 -6.25 26.14 5.91
N SER A 222 -6.58 27.38 5.49
CA SER A 222 -5.66 28.36 4.91
C SER A 222 -4.44 28.74 5.76
N ARG A 223 -4.48 28.50 7.08
CA ARG A 223 -3.38 28.75 8.01
C ARG A 223 -2.28 27.67 8.02
N PHE A 224 -2.52 26.54 7.35
CA PHE A 224 -1.59 25.41 7.28
C PHE A 224 -0.81 25.42 5.95
N ALA A 225 0.32 24.73 5.93
CA ALA A 225 1.09 24.52 4.71
C ALA A 225 0.27 23.74 3.66
N GLU A 226 0.62 23.88 2.39
CA GLU A 226 -0.15 23.32 1.28
C GLU A 226 -0.37 21.79 1.41
N LYS A 227 0.70 21.04 1.74
CA LYS A 227 0.62 19.61 1.98
C LYS A 227 -0.30 19.24 3.15
N GLU A 228 -0.26 20.04 4.23
CA GLU A 228 -1.11 19.84 5.40
C GLU A 228 -2.58 20.12 5.08
N ARG A 229 -2.87 21.16 4.28
CA ARG A 229 -4.24 21.45 3.79
C ARG A 229 -4.80 20.28 3.00
N ALA A 230 -4.00 19.71 2.09
CA ALA A 230 -4.40 18.56 1.28
C ALA A 230 -4.69 17.32 2.15
N VAL A 231 -3.83 17.04 3.11
CA VAL A 231 -4.01 15.93 4.07
C VAL A 231 -5.25 16.13 4.94
N LEU A 232 -5.46 17.33 5.49
CA LEU A 232 -6.65 17.64 6.31
C LEU A 232 -7.94 17.55 5.47
N ASN A 233 -7.89 17.94 4.20
CA ASN A 233 -9.03 17.80 3.29
C ASN A 233 -9.35 16.33 3.00
N LEU A 234 -8.35 15.49 2.78
CA LEU A 234 -8.55 14.04 2.69
C LEU A 234 -9.21 13.50 3.98
N ILE A 235 -8.61 13.77 5.14
CA ILE A 235 -9.08 13.28 6.44
C ILE A 235 -10.53 13.70 6.70
N GLY A 236 -10.87 14.96 6.35
CA GLY A 236 -12.20 15.52 6.49
C GLY A 236 -13.32 14.74 5.80
N ARG A 237 -12.99 13.88 4.84
CA ARG A 237 -13.94 12.99 4.16
C ARG A 237 -14.34 11.77 4.99
N TYR A 238 -13.49 11.37 5.93
CA TYR A 238 -13.64 10.10 6.67
C TYR A 238 -13.94 10.26 8.15
N VAL A 239 -13.89 11.49 8.66
CA VAL A 239 -14.24 11.79 10.05
C VAL A 239 -15.72 12.14 10.21
N VAL A 240 -16.24 12.01 11.42
CA VAL A 240 -17.62 12.42 11.74
C VAL A 240 -17.79 13.96 11.61
N PRO A 241 -19.01 14.47 11.35
CA PRO A 241 -19.25 15.90 11.13
C PRO A 241 -18.72 16.81 12.25
N ALA A 242 -18.79 16.39 13.51
CA ALA A 242 -18.27 17.15 14.64
C ALA A 242 -16.75 17.33 14.60
N ASP A 243 -16.02 16.28 14.15
CA ASP A 243 -14.55 16.33 13.97
C ASP A 243 -14.19 17.16 12.74
N ARG A 244 -14.92 17.03 11.64
CA ARG A 244 -14.73 17.87 10.46
C ARG A 244 -14.90 19.34 10.79
N ASN A 245 -15.95 19.71 11.53
CA ASN A 245 -16.17 21.08 11.98
C ASN A 245 -15.04 21.61 12.87
N TYR A 246 -14.46 20.73 13.72
CA TYR A 246 -13.29 21.11 14.53
C TYR A 246 -12.07 21.36 13.64
N LEU A 247 -11.80 20.51 12.67
CA LEU A 247 -10.70 20.69 11.71
C LEU A 247 -10.83 21.98 10.92
N LEU A 248 -12.05 22.31 10.43
CA LEU A 248 -12.32 23.53 9.66
C LEU A 248 -12.10 24.81 10.47
N LYS A 249 -12.32 24.80 11.78
CA LYS A 249 -12.01 25.95 12.66
C LYS A 249 -10.52 26.27 12.72
N GLY A 250 -9.66 25.29 12.49
CA GLY A 250 -8.21 25.47 12.30
C GLY A 250 -7.45 26.04 13.51
N GLY A 251 -8.02 26.00 14.72
CA GLY A 251 -7.38 26.58 15.91
C GLY A 251 -6.37 25.65 16.62
N PHE A 252 -5.90 24.60 15.98
CA PHE A 252 -5.04 23.55 16.53
C PHE A 252 -3.62 23.60 15.96
N ALA A 253 -2.69 22.89 16.61
CA ALA A 253 -1.37 22.58 16.07
C ALA A 253 -1.37 21.16 15.49
N ILE A 254 -0.63 20.95 14.40
CA ILE A 254 -0.37 19.60 13.85
C ILE A 254 0.83 19.01 14.58
N GLU A 255 0.71 17.74 14.98
CA GLU A 255 1.78 16.94 15.56
C GLU A 255 1.88 15.61 14.81
N TYR A 256 3.08 15.26 14.31
CA TYR A 256 3.29 13.98 13.66
C TYR A 256 3.62 12.90 14.68
N LEU A 257 2.88 11.80 14.62
CA LEU A 257 3.02 10.66 15.51
C LEU A 257 4.34 9.92 15.24
N LYS A 258 4.99 9.45 16.31
CA LYS A 258 6.16 8.57 16.17
C LYS A 258 5.75 7.27 15.43
N TYR A 259 6.47 6.96 14.39
CA TYR A 259 6.21 5.76 13.58
C TYR A 259 6.65 4.49 14.31
N ASP A 260 5.77 3.50 14.42
CA ASP A 260 6.07 2.21 15.04
C ASP A 260 6.65 1.25 13.99
N TRP A 261 7.96 1.09 14.03
CA TRP A 261 8.70 0.17 13.15
C TRP A 261 8.67 -1.29 13.59
N SER A 262 7.97 -1.65 14.68
CA SER A 262 7.78 -3.05 15.05
C SER A 262 7.03 -3.79 13.94
N LEU A 263 7.42 -5.03 13.68
CA LEU A 263 6.78 -5.88 12.68
C LEU A 263 5.27 -6.01 12.96
N ASN A 264 4.45 -5.90 11.92
CA ASN A 264 3.00 -6.11 11.99
C ASN A 264 2.66 -7.61 12.16
N GLU A 265 3.36 -8.28 13.05
CA GLU A 265 3.22 -9.70 13.32
C GLU A 265 2.05 -9.96 14.26
N LYS A 266 1.20 -10.94 13.88
CA LYS A 266 0.13 -11.46 14.72
C LYS A 266 0.74 -12.22 15.90
N LYS A 267 0.40 -11.81 17.11
CA LYS A 267 0.72 -12.59 18.31
C LYS A 267 -0.21 -13.80 18.35
N ILE A 268 0.37 -14.99 18.35
CA ILE A 268 -0.32 -16.27 18.51
C ILE A 268 -0.43 -16.59 20.00
#